data_eed0678f911f3bf5ac8cd1c41a15009d
#
_entry.id   eed0678f911f3bf5ac8cd1c41a15009d
#
_cell.length_a   1.000
_cell.length_b   1.000
_cell.length_c   1.000
_cell.angle_alpha   90.00
_cell.angle_beta   90.00
_cell.angle_gamma   90.00
#
_symmetry.space_group_name_H-M   'P 1'
#
loop_
_entity.id
_entity.type
_entity.pdbx_description
1 polymer ?
#
loop_
_entity_poly.entity_id
_entity_poly.type
_entity_poly.pdbx_seq_one_letter_code
_entity_poly.pdbx_strand_id
1 'polypeptide(L)'
;MYDFLLSDDYIIPENQETFYAEQIIRLPNCYQPNIGNRPQPKAMEKSHYGIDDTTFIFASFGQSVKISEDIFKVWLNLLKNKNNSILWLLESNAHAHENLKAYAREYGIDSDRIIFADKVEFQEHISRHTIIDLFLDTYPYNAHTSASDALWAGCPILTMSGDTFASRVAGSILKEIGCDDLITYDIKEYFNKALYLANNEKDLMELKKRIARGRTNSSLFKPKTFVKNLEDIYSSLLTT
;
A
#
# COMPACT_ATOMS: atom_id res chain seq x y z
N MET A 1 -9.37 10.20 27.79
CA MET A 1 -9.69 11.28 26.83
C MET A 1 -8.36 11.90 26.48
N TYR A 2 -8.08 12.13 25.23
CA TYR A 2 -6.86 12.78 24.77
C TYR A 2 -7.20 14.21 24.37
N ASP A 3 -6.30 15.15 24.61
CA ASP A 3 -6.52 16.55 24.26
C ASP A 3 -6.16 16.84 22.81
N PHE A 4 -5.15 16.10 22.30
CA PHE A 4 -4.58 16.32 20.97
C PHE A 4 -4.50 15.00 20.17
N LEU A 5 -4.71 15.12 18.86
CA LEU A 5 -4.49 14.05 17.87
C LEU A 5 -3.49 14.51 16.81
N LEU A 6 -2.36 13.81 16.69
CA LEU A 6 -1.38 14.08 15.65
C LEU A 6 -1.81 13.48 14.31
N SER A 7 -1.81 14.26 13.27
CA SER A 7 -2.18 13.89 11.92
C SER A 7 -1.30 14.60 10.88
N ASP A 8 -1.65 14.48 9.63
CA ASP A 8 -1.18 15.34 8.54
C ASP A 8 -2.39 15.89 7.76
N ASP A 9 -2.13 16.81 6.83
CA ASP A 9 -3.18 17.49 6.06
C ASP A 9 -4.01 16.56 5.17
N TYR A 10 -3.43 15.42 4.77
CA TYR A 10 -4.13 14.46 3.93
C TYR A 10 -5.01 13.51 4.74
N ILE A 11 -4.52 13.05 5.89
CA ILE A 11 -5.24 12.10 6.76
C ILE A 11 -6.50 12.74 7.33
N ILE A 12 -6.36 13.94 7.94
CA ILE A 12 -7.49 14.70 8.48
C ILE A 12 -7.47 16.09 7.84
N PRO A 13 -8.17 16.28 6.72
CA PRO A 13 -8.33 17.63 6.14
C PRO A 13 -9.12 18.55 7.07
N GLU A 14 -8.91 19.86 6.95
CA GLU A 14 -9.54 20.87 7.82
C GLU A 14 -11.06 20.71 7.93
N ASN A 15 -11.73 20.42 6.82
CA ASN A 15 -13.19 20.24 6.79
C ASN A 15 -13.69 18.98 7.52
N GLN A 16 -12.81 18.12 8.01
CA GLN A 16 -13.15 16.91 8.75
C GLN A 16 -12.79 16.99 10.24
N GLU A 17 -12.19 18.06 10.71
CA GLU A 17 -11.82 18.24 12.13
C GLU A 17 -13.03 18.15 13.07
N THR A 18 -14.20 18.58 12.61
CA THR A 18 -15.44 18.56 13.40
C THR A 18 -15.90 17.15 13.79
N PHE A 19 -15.34 16.10 13.18
CA PHE A 19 -15.63 14.71 13.54
C PHE A 19 -14.77 14.19 14.70
N TYR A 20 -13.80 14.98 15.19
CA TYR A 20 -12.90 14.60 16.26
C TYR A 20 -13.16 15.45 17.50
N ALA A 21 -13.06 14.85 18.67
CA ALA A 21 -13.17 15.53 19.95
C ALA A 21 -11.83 16.18 20.34
N GLU A 22 -10.72 15.63 19.84
CA GLU A 22 -9.38 16.10 20.06
C GLU A 22 -9.06 17.28 19.16
N GLN A 23 -8.20 18.18 19.64
CA GLN A 23 -7.59 19.19 18.77
C GLN A 23 -6.61 18.55 17.80
N ILE A 24 -6.80 18.77 16.51
CA ILE A 24 -5.93 18.21 15.48
C ILE A 24 -4.64 19.02 15.37
N ILE A 25 -3.52 18.35 15.51
CA ILE A 25 -2.19 18.92 15.30
C ILE A 25 -1.56 18.24 14.08
N ARG A 26 -1.14 19.04 13.12
CA ARG A 26 -0.60 18.56 11.85
C ARG A 26 0.91 18.52 11.86
N LEU A 27 1.43 17.35 11.55
CA LEU A 27 2.83 17.20 11.15
C LEU A 27 3.02 17.78 9.74
N PRO A 28 4.14 18.43 9.45
CA PRO A 28 4.39 19.04 8.13
C PRO A 28 4.62 18.01 7.02
N ASN A 29 4.79 16.74 7.39
CA ASN A 29 5.02 15.61 6.51
C ASN A 29 4.05 14.47 6.88
N CYS A 30 4.21 13.29 6.26
CA CYS A 30 3.40 12.14 6.59
C CYS A 30 3.38 11.86 8.10
N TYR A 31 2.18 11.64 8.65
CA TYR A 31 1.98 11.39 10.09
C TYR A 31 2.60 10.07 10.57
N GLN A 32 2.83 9.12 9.65
CA GLN A 32 3.31 7.79 9.99
C GLN A 32 4.84 7.77 10.15
N PRO A 33 5.36 7.46 11.37
CA PRO A 33 6.78 7.28 11.56
C PRO A 33 7.27 6.01 10.85
N ASN A 34 8.42 6.11 10.19
CA ASN A 34 9.09 4.98 9.58
C ASN A 34 10.53 4.87 10.07
N ILE A 35 10.98 3.63 10.30
CA ILE A 35 12.38 3.38 10.67
C ILE A 35 13.28 3.55 9.45
N GLY A 36 14.44 4.21 9.65
CA GLY A 36 15.42 4.46 8.58
C GLY A 36 16.39 3.30 8.32
N ASN A 37 16.46 2.30 9.22
CA ASN A 37 17.36 1.16 9.12
C ASN A 37 16.64 -0.12 8.67
N ARG A 38 15.63 -0.01 7.81
CA ARG A 38 14.99 -1.16 7.19
C ARG A 38 16.01 -1.98 6.38
N PRO A 39 15.86 -3.32 6.33
CA PRO A 39 16.71 -4.14 5.47
C PRO A 39 16.69 -3.65 4.02
N GLN A 40 17.86 -3.57 3.37
CA GLN A 40 17.88 -3.24 1.95
C GLN A 40 17.30 -4.40 1.15
N PRO A 41 16.36 -4.14 0.21
CA PRO A 41 15.79 -5.19 -0.60
C PRO A 41 16.87 -5.84 -1.45
N LYS A 42 16.91 -7.17 -1.44
CA LYS A 42 17.75 -7.95 -2.36
C LYS A 42 16.92 -8.27 -3.60
N ALA A 43 17.55 -8.25 -4.78
CA ALA A 43 16.89 -8.72 -5.99
C ALA A 43 16.47 -10.17 -5.82
N MET A 44 15.22 -10.47 -6.14
CA MET A 44 14.64 -11.81 -6.13
C MET A 44 14.24 -12.20 -7.56
N GLU A 45 14.14 -13.50 -7.82
CA GLU A 45 13.61 -14.04 -9.06
C GLU A 45 12.22 -14.61 -8.83
N LYS A 46 11.31 -14.44 -9.79
CA LYS A 46 9.95 -15.00 -9.73
C LYS A 46 9.97 -16.53 -9.60
N SER A 47 10.95 -17.18 -10.25
CA SER A 47 11.20 -18.62 -10.18
C SER A 47 11.41 -19.16 -8.76
N HIS A 48 11.96 -18.36 -7.85
CA HIS A 48 12.10 -18.71 -6.42
C HIS A 48 10.76 -19.05 -5.76
N TYR A 49 9.70 -18.43 -6.23
CA TYR A 49 8.32 -18.64 -5.75
C TYR A 49 7.48 -19.50 -6.71
N GLY A 50 8.11 -20.17 -7.67
CA GLY A 50 7.41 -20.99 -8.67
C GLY A 50 6.57 -20.19 -9.67
N ILE A 51 6.87 -18.90 -9.83
CA ILE A 51 6.17 -18.00 -10.74
C ILE A 51 7.00 -17.85 -12.03
N ASP A 52 6.33 -17.94 -13.18
CA ASP A 52 6.97 -17.70 -14.48
C ASP A 52 7.40 -16.23 -14.62
N ASP A 53 8.57 -15.99 -15.21
CA ASP A 53 9.16 -14.65 -15.32
C ASP A 53 8.28 -13.66 -16.11
N THR A 54 7.49 -14.16 -17.05
CA THR A 54 6.58 -13.35 -17.88
C THR A 54 5.27 -13.01 -17.20
N THR A 55 4.95 -13.66 -16.07
CA THR A 55 3.70 -13.45 -15.34
C THR A 55 3.67 -12.11 -14.65
N PHE A 56 2.61 -11.32 -14.86
CA PHE A 56 2.38 -10.08 -14.13
C PHE A 56 1.87 -10.38 -12.71
N ILE A 57 2.52 -9.81 -11.70
CA ILE A 57 2.18 -10.04 -10.29
C ILE A 57 1.43 -8.84 -9.72
N PHE A 58 0.12 -9.00 -9.54
CA PHE A 58 -0.62 -8.20 -8.58
C PHE A 58 -0.42 -8.79 -7.19
N ALA A 59 -0.19 -7.96 -6.18
CA ALA A 59 -0.03 -8.46 -4.81
C ALA A 59 -0.74 -7.60 -3.78
N SER A 60 -1.14 -8.21 -2.68
CA SER A 60 -1.63 -7.52 -1.49
C SER A 60 -1.19 -8.28 -0.24
N PHE A 61 -0.24 -7.71 0.51
CA PHE A 61 0.32 -8.33 1.72
C PHE A 61 -0.26 -7.74 3.00
N GLY A 62 -1.52 -7.33 2.95
CA GLY A 62 -2.33 -7.00 4.11
C GLY A 62 -2.99 -8.24 4.73
N GLN A 63 -3.55 -8.07 5.94
CA GLN A 63 -4.36 -9.12 6.56
C GLN A 63 -5.64 -9.37 5.74
N SER A 64 -6.03 -10.64 5.58
CA SER A 64 -7.20 -11.03 4.78
C SER A 64 -8.51 -10.40 5.24
N VAL A 65 -8.63 -10.06 6.53
CA VAL A 65 -9.81 -9.36 7.09
C VAL A 65 -10.04 -7.97 6.47
N LYS A 66 -9.03 -7.38 5.87
CA LYS A 66 -9.15 -6.08 5.17
C LYS A 66 -9.67 -6.19 3.74
N ILE A 67 -9.74 -7.40 3.20
CA ILE A 67 -10.20 -7.64 1.83
C ILE A 67 -11.73 -7.62 1.84
N SER A 68 -12.31 -6.49 1.44
CA SER A 68 -13.76 -6.40 1.26
C SER A 68 -14.18 -7.13 -0.03
N GLU A 69 -15.45 -7.55 -0.09
CA GLU A 69 -16.01 -8.23 -1.26
C GLU A 69 -15.86 -7.36 -2.52
N ASP A 70 -16.14 -6.06 -2.41
CA ASP A 70 -16.08 -5.15 -3.55
C ASP A 70 -14.65 -4.99 -4.09
N ILE A 71 -13.65 -4.84 -3.21
CA ILE A 71 -12.25 -4.74 -3.65
C ILE A 71 -11.76 -6.07 -4.24
N PHE A 72 -12.20 -7.20 -3.68
CA PHE A 72 -11.84 -8.50 -4.22
C PHE A 72 -12.43 -8.73 -5.61
N LYS A 73 -13.70 -8.34 -5.86
CA LYS A 73 -14.30 -8.34 -7.20
C LYS A 73 -13.49 -7.53 -8.21
N VAL A 74 -12.97 -6.37 -7.79
CA VAL A 74 -12.10 -5.56 -8.65
C VAL A 74 -10.83 -6.33 -9.00
N TRP A 75 -10.18 -6.96 -8.03
CA TRP A 75 -8.96 -7.76 -8.28
C TRP A 75 -9.22 -8.96 -9.20
N LEU A 76 -10.36 -9.64 -9.04
CA LEU A 76 -10.76 -10.71 -9.95
C LEU A 76 -11.02 -10.19 -11.39
N ASN A 77 -11.61 -9.00 -11.51
CA ASN A 77 -11.78 -8.36 -12.81
C ASN A 77 -10.42 -7.98 -13.45
N LEU A 78 -9.42 -7.58 -12.66
CA LEU A 78 -8.07 -7.38 -13.18
C LEU A 78 -7.50 -8.67 -13.75
N LEU A 79 -7.64 -9.80 -13.04
CA LEU A 79 -7.21 -11.09 -13.53
C LEU A 79 -7.94 -11.50 -14.83
N LYS A 80 -9.25 -11.21 -14.98
CA LYS A 80 -9.99 -11.43 -16.24
C LYS A 80 -9.42 -10.66 -17.41
N ASN A 81 -8.95 -9.43 -17.17
CA ASN A 81 -8.50 -8.51 -18.22
C ASN A 81 -6.99 -8.56 -18.46
N LYS A 82 -6.25 -9.30 -17.64
CA LYS A 82 -4.81 -9.56 -17.78
C LYS A 82 -4.57 -11.06 -17.65
N ASN A 83 -4.65 -11.79 -18.77
CA ASN A 83 -4.61 -13.26 -18.77
C ASN A 83 -3.34 -13.84 -18.13
N ASN A 84 -2.16 -13.31 -18.48
CA ASN A 84 -0.90 -13.75 -17.88
C ASN A 84 -0.59 -12.95 -16.60
N SER A 85 -1.41 -13.13 -15.58
CA SER A 85 -1.22 -12.50 -14.27
C SER A 85 -1.74 -13.39 -13.14
N ILE A 86 -1.22 -13.13 -11.96
CA ILE A 86 -1.63 -13.75 -10.70
C ILE A 86 -1.97 -12.69 -9.67
N LEU A 87 -2.72 -13.08 -8.65
CA LEU A 87 -2.93 -12.32 -7.42
C LEU A 87 -2.19 -13.02 -6.28
N TRP A 88 -1.16 -12.36 -5.74
CA TRP A 88 -0.34 -12.88 -4.66
C TRP A 88 -0.73 -12.22 -3.34
N LEU A 89 -1.35 -12.98 -2.47
CA LEU A 89 -1.88 -12.52 -1.18
C LEU A 89 -0.99 -13.01 -0.03
N LEU A 90 -1.01 -12.30 1.09
CA LEU A 90 -0.33 -12.79 2.29
C LEU A 90 -1.09 -13.99 2.85
N GLU A 91 -0.36 -15.03 3.26
CA GLU A 91 -0.93 -16.17 3.99
C GLU A 91 -1.66 -15.70 5.25
N SER A 92 -2.83 -16.28 5.49
CA SER A 92 -3.68 -15.99 6.65
C SER A 92 -4.02 -17.30 7.38
N ASN A 93 -5.15 -17.89 7.03
CA ASN A 93 -5.61 -19.18 7.55
C ASN A 93 -6.28 -19.99 6.42
N ALA A 94 -6.36 -21.31 6.59
CA ALA A 94 -6.89 -22.22 5.59
C ALA A 94 -8.32 -21.85 5.13
N HIS A 95 -9.19 -21.43 6.05
CA HIS A 95 -10.57 -21.05 5.71
C HIS A 95 -10.60 -19.80 4.82
N ALA A 96 -9.77 -18.79 5.09
CA ALA A 96 -9.68 -17.60 4.25
C ALA A 96 -9.17 -17.96 2.85
N HIS A 97 -8.17 -18.83 2.75
CA HIS A 97 -7.66 -19.31 1.46
C HIS A 97 -8.72 -20.03 0.65
N GLU A 98 -9.41 -21.00 1.27
CA GLU A 98 -10.48 -21.76 0.62
C GLU A 98 -11.62 -20.85 0.16
N ASN A 99 -12.07 -19.92 1.00
CA ASN A 99 -13.14 -19.00 0.68
C ASN A 99 -12.77 -18.07 -0.49
N LEU A 100 -11.56 -17.48 -0.48
CA LEU A 100 -11.10 -16.62 -1.58
C LEU A 100 -10.96 -17.41 -2.89
N LYS A 101 -10.42 -18.63 -2.85
CA LYS A 101 -10.32 -19.49 -4.03
C LYS A 101 -11.70 -19.96 -4.52
N ALA A 102 -12.63 -20.30 -3.61
CA ALA A 102 -13.99 -20.67 -3.97
C ALA A 102 -14.72 -19.51 -4.66
N TYR A 103 -14.67 -18.31 -4.06
CA TYR A 103 -15.25 -17.09 -4.64
C TYR A 103 -14.66 -16.77 -6.02
N ALA A 104 -13.36 -16.95 -6.20
CA ALA A 104 -12.71 -16.74 -7.49
C ALA A 104 -13.23 -17.71 -8.56
N ARG A 105 -13.40 -19.00 -8.21
CA ARG A 105 -14.00 -20.01 -9.13
C ARG A 105 -15.43 -19.63 -9.52
N GLU A 106 -16.27 -19.24 -8.55
CA GLU A 106 -17.63 -18.75 -8.82
C GLU A 106 -17.64 -17.53 -9.73
N TYR A 107 -16.62 -16.68 -9.60
CA TYR A 107 -16.44 -15.50 -10.45
C TYR A 107 -15.85 -15.84 -11.83
N GLY A 108 -15.53 -17.12 -12.10
CA GLY A 108 -14.97 -17.61 -13.36
C GLY A 108 -13.48 -17.37 -13.52
N ILE A 109 -12.75 -17.27 -12.42
CA ILE A 109 -11.28 -17.19 -12.38
C ILE A 109 -10.71 -18.55 -11.95
N ASP A 110 -9.67 -18.99 -12.65
CA ASP A 110 -8.88 -20.15 -12.21
C ASP A 110 -8.27 -19.85 -10.84
N SER A 111 -8.61 -20.67 -9.85
CA SER A 111 -8.16 -20.51 -8.47
C SER A 111 -6.65 -20.62 -8.29
N ASP A 112 -5.92 -21.23 -9.24
CA ASP A 112 -4.47 -21.35 -9.18
C ASP A 112 -3.76 -20.03 -9.54
N ARG A 113 -4.50 -19.08 -10.08
CA ARG A 113 -4.04 -17.70 -10.25
C ARG A 113 -4.11 -16.88 -8.97
N ILE A 114 -4.64 -17.44 -7.87
CA ILE A 114 -4.59 -16.83 -6.54
C ILE A 114 -3.63 -17.67 -5.70
N ILE A 115 -2.48 -17.11 -5.41
CA ILE A 115 -1.43 -17.74 -4.61
C ILE A 115 -1.23 -17.02 -3.29
N PHE A 116 -0.70 -17.72 -2.31
CA PHE A 116 -0.49 -17.18 -0.97
C PHE A 116 1.00 -17.20 -0.63
N ALA A 117 1.44 -16.07 -0.08
CA ALA A 117 2.83 -15.86 0.34
C ALA A 117 2.98 -16.23 1.81
N ASP A 118 3.85 -17.18 2.10
CA ASP A 118 4.16 -17.57 3.47
C ASP A 118 4.68 -16.41 4.32
N LYS A 119 4.53 -16.53 5.64
CA LYS A 119 5.20 -15.66 6.59
C LYS A 119 6.68 -16.01 6.61
N VAL A 120 7.49 -15.02 6.28
CA VAL A 120 8.95 -15.14 6.20
C VAL A 120 9.63 -14.08 7.05
N GLU A 121 10.94 -14.22 7.23
CA GLU A 121 11.76 -13.21 7.91
C GLU A 121 11.68 -11.85 7.21
N PHE A 122 11.84 -10.77 7.99
CA PHE A 122 11.63 -9.40 7.52
C PHE A 122 12.50 -9.03 6.31
N GLN A 123 13.75 -9.50 6.26
CA GLN A 123 14.64 -9.29 5.12
C GLN A 123 14.06 -9.89 3.83
N GLU A 124 13.53 -11.10 3.90
CA GLU A 124 12.93 -11.78 2.77
C GLU A 124 11.58 -11.13 2.41
N HIS A 125 10.79 -10.76 3.44
CA HIS A 125 9.53 -10.03 3.22
C HIS A 125 9.74 -8.75 2.41
N ILE A 126 10.74 -7.94 2.76
CA ILE A 126 11.08 -6.74 2.00
C ILE A 126 11.57 -7.11 0.60
N SER A 127 12.43 -8.13 0.49
CA SER A 127 13.04 -8.49 -0.80
C SER A 127 12.03 -9.01 -1.82
N ARG A 128 11.02 -9.81 -1.40
CA ARG A 128 10.01 -10.35 -2.32
C ARG A 128 9.13 -9.27 -2.98
N HIS A 129 9.07 -8.05 -2.43
CA HIS A 129 8.38 -6.94 -3.10
C HIS A 129 9.09 -6.51 -4.39
N THR A 130 10.37 -6.85 -4.59
CA THR A 130 11.12 -6.47 -5.80
C THR A 130 10.59 -7.14 -7.06
N ILE A 131 9.93 -8.30 -6.92
CA ILE A 131 9.33 -9.04 -8.06
C ILE A 131 7.86 -8.71 -8.28
N ILE A 132 7.23 -7.95 -7.40
CA ILE A 132 5.85 -7.50 -7.56
C ILE A 132 5.81 -6.40 -8.62
N ASP A 133 4.86 -6.52 -9.54
CA ASP A 133 4.65 -5.50 -10.56
C ASP A 133 3.78 -4.35 -10.04
N LEU A 134 2.66 -4.68 -9.35
CA LEU A 134 1.77 -3.69 -8.75
C LEU A 134 1.18 -4.23 -7.44
N PHE A 135 1.42 -3.51 -6.35
CA PHE A 135 0.76 -3.78 -5.08
C PHE A 135 -0.64 -3.14 -5.08
N LEU A 136 -1.65 -3.95 -4.79
CA LEU A 136 -3.06 -3.54 -4.72
C LEU A 136 -3.46 -3.32 -3.27
N ASP A 137 -3.76 -2.08 -2.92
CA ASP A 137 -4.20 -1.74 -1.58
C ASP A 137 -5.66 -2.14 -1.33
N THR A 138 -5.95 -2.44 -0.07
CA THR A 138 -7.31 -2.76 0.41
C THR A 138 -8.13 -1.50 0.69
N TYR A 139 -9.46 -1.64 0.66
CA TYR A 139 -10.41 -0.59 0.98
C TYR A 139 -11.62 -1.21 1.72
N PRO A 140 -12.20 -0.52 2.73
CA PRO A 140 -11.93 0.85 3.20
C PRO A 140 -10.73 0.98 4.16
N TYR A 141 -10.10 -0.10 4.56
CA TYR A 141 -8.95 -0.06 5.45
C TYR A 141 -7.66 -0.22 4.65
N ASN A 142 -6.95 0.87 4.44
CA ASN A 142 -5.73 0.89 3.64
C ASN A 142 -4.54 0.15 4.30
N ALA A 143 -3.53 -0.09 3.49
CA ALA A 143 -2.20 -0.51 3.93
C ALA A 143 -1.50 0.63 4.68
N HIS A 144 -0.90 0.30 5.80
CA HIS A 144 -0.08 1.21 6.62
C HIS A 144 1.40 0.80 6.49
N THR A 145 1.86 -0.07 7.40
CA THR A 145 3.24 -0.59 7.35
C THR A 145 3.52 -1.33 6.05
N SER A 146 2.57 -2.12 5.54
CA SER A 146 2.72 -2.83 4.27
C SER A 146 2.87 -1.89 3.05
N ALA A 147 2.26 -0.69 3.08
CA ALA A 147 2.51 0.33 2.07
C ALA A 147 3.95 0.85 2.16
N SER A 148 4.41 1.15 3.37
CA SER A 148 5.79 1.57 3.59
C SER A 148 6.81 0.49 3.18
N ASP A 149 6.50 -0.80 3.43
CA ASP A 149 7.37 -1.92 3.04
C ASP A 149 7.46 -2.06 1.51
N ALA A 150 6.33 -1.98 0.81
CA ALA A 150 6.28 -2.00 -0.64
C ALA A 150 7.10 -0.86 -1.25
N LEU A 151 6.88 0.38 -0.79
CA LEU A 151 7.58 1.57 -1.29
C LEU A 151 9.08 1.56 -0.94
N TRP A 152 9.46 1.03 0.23
CA TRP A 152 10.86 0.83 0.58
C TRP A 152 11.56 -0.11 -0.39
N ALA A 153 10.90 -1.17 -0.82
CA ALA A 153 11.40 -2.12 -1.80
C ALA A 153 11.33 -1.60 -3.26
N GLY A 154 10.74 -0.43 -3.49
CA GLY A 154 10.56 0.13 -4.84
C GLY A 154 9.34 -0.42 -5.58
N CYS A 155 8.44 -1.12 -4.89
CA CYS A 155 7.21 -1.67 -5.45
C CYS A 155 6.13 -0.58 -5.52
N PRO A 156 5.52 -0.33 -6.68
CA PRO A 156 4.38 0.57 -6.80
C PRO A 156 3.17 0.05 -6.02
N ILE A 157 2.50 0.93 -5.28
CA ILE A 157 1.24 0.64 -4.61
C ILE A 157 0.15 1.54 -5.17
N LEU A 158 -0.96 0.94 -5.59
CA LEU A 158 -2.18 1.65 -5.97
C LEU A 158 -3.17 1.61 -4.81
N THR A 159 -3.68 2.76 -4.41
CA THR A 159 -4.66 2.87 -3.31
C THR A 159 -5.93 3.58 -3.73
N MET A 160 -7.02 3.26 -3.04
CA MET A 160 -8.26 4.03 -3.09
C MET A 160 -8.44 4.78 -1.77
N SER A 161 -8.56 6.11 -1.86
CA SER A 161 -8.79 6.98 -0.72
C SER A 161 -10.28 7.18 -0.47
N GLY A 162 -10.66 7.25 0.80
CA GLY A 162 -12.03 7.51 1.24
C GLY A 162 -12.12 8.62 2.28
N ASP A 163 -13.19 8.59 3.09
CA ASP A 163 -13.52 9.65 4.03
C ASP A 163 -13.04 9.39 5.48
N THR A 164 -12.47 8.20 5.74
CA THR A 164 -12.00 7.85 7.08
C THR A 164 -10.48 7.93 7.17
N PHE A 165 -9.98 8.12 8.39
CA PHE A 165 -8.54 8.06 8.67
C PHE A 165 -7.89 6.81 8.04
N ALA A 166 -8.45 5.63 8.30
CA ALA A 166 -7.91 4.36 7.83
C ALA A 166 -7.90 4.22 6.30
N SER A 167 -8.80 4.90 5.58
CA SER A 167 -8.87 4.88 4.11
C SER A 167 -8.00 5.95 3.43
N ARG A 168 -7.19 6.68 4.19
CA ARG A 168 -6.31 7.74 3.68
C ARG A 168 -4.83 7.48 3.92
N VAL A 169 -4.51 6.45 4.72
CA VAL A 169 -3.13 6.23 5.17
C VAL A 169 -2.16 5.98 4.02
N ALA A 170 -2.48 5.08 3.10
CA ALA A 170 -1.61 4.82 1.95
C ALA A 170 -1.50 6.04 1.04
N GLY A 171 -2.57 6.85 0.93
CA GLY A 171 -2.56 8.12 0.20
C GLY A 171 -1.58 9.14 0.80
N SER A 172 -1.58 9.31 2.13
CA SER A 172 -0.61 10.19 2.81
C SER A 172 0.84 9.75 2.53
N ILE A 173 1.10 8.45 2.62
CA ILE A 173 2.42 7.88 2.34
C ILE A 173 2.85 8.13 0.88
N LEU A 174 1.93 7.96 -0.07
CA LEU A 174 2.19 8.20 -1.50
C LEU A 174 2.46 9.67 -1.81
N LYS A 175 1.73 10.58 -1.18
CA LYS A 175 1.97 12.03 -1.31
C LYS A 175 3.37 12.39 -0.83
N GLU A 176 3.78 11.86 0.30
CA GLU A 176 5.10 12.14 0.88
C GLU A 176 6.27 11.75 -0.06
N ILE A 177 6.10 10.72 -0.89
CA ILE A 177 7.12 10.31 -1.86
C ILE A 177 6.90 10.86 -3.29
N GLY A 178 5.89 11.71 -3.49
CA GLY A 178 5.58 12.33 -4.78
C GLY A 178 4.98 11.38 -5.80
N CYS A 179 4.07 10.49 -5.35
CA CYS A 179 3.36 9.51 -6.18
C CYS A 179 1.84 9.65 -6.06
N ASP A 180 1.33 10.89 -6.05
CA ASP A 180 -0.09 11.23 -5.89
C ASP A 180 -0.99 10.60 -6.96
N ASP A 181 -0.45 10.37 -8.15
CA ASP A 181 -1.15 9.73 -9.27
C ASP A 181 -1.46 8.23 -9.08
N LEU A 182 -0.99 7.65 -7.96
CA LEU A 182 -1.36 6.31 -7.50
C LEU A 182 -2.48 6.32 -6.45
N ILE A 183 -3.06 7.49 -6.17
CA ILE A 183 -4.22 7.64 -5.31
C ILE A 183 -5.46 7.76 -6.22
N THR A 184 -6.42 6.91 -5.99
CA THR A 184 -7.72 6.92 -6.68
C THR A 184 -8.85 7.19 -5.69
N TYR A 185 -10.02 7.57 -6.17
CA TYR A 185 -11.12 8.01 -5.30
C TYR A 185 -12.41 7.21 -5.51
N ASP A 186 -12.42 6.33 -6.51
CA ASP A 186 -13.52 5.39 -6.71
C ASP A 186 -13.03 4.06 -7.30
N ILE A 187 -13.89 3.05 -7.24
CA ILE A 187 -13.61 1.68 -7.71
C ILE A 187 -13.26 1.65 -9.20
N LYS A 188 -13.92 2.46 -10.01
CA LYS A 188 -13.73 2.48 -11.47
C LYS A 188 -12.35 3.07 -11.81
N GLU A 189 -11.99 4.16 -11.14
CA GLU A 189 -10.68 4.78 -11.30
C GLU A 189 -9.58 3.82 -10.86
N TYR A 190 -9.74 3.15 -9.70
CA TYR A 190 -8.82 2.15 -9.19
C TYR A 190 -8.63 1.00 -10.20
N PHE A 191 -9.71 0.41 -10.69
CA PHE A 191 -9.64 -0.64 -11.71
C PHE A 191 -8.92 -0.18 -12.97
N ASN A 192 -9.32 0.97 -13.52
CA ASN A 192 -8.77 1.50 -14.78
C ASN A 192 -7.27 1.81 -14.64
N LYS A 193 -6.86 2.40 -13.53
CA LYS A 193 -5.45 2.72 -13.27
C LYS A 193 -4.61 1.44 -13.12
N ALA A 194 -5.12 0.44 -12.37
CA ALA A 194 -4.44 -0.84 -12.23
C ALA A 194 -4.25 -1.55 -13.57
N LEU A 195 -5.33 -1.62 -14.37
CA LEU A 195 -5.30 -2.25 -15.69
C LEU A 195 -4.41 -1.50 -16.67
N TYR A 196 -4.44 -0.17 -16.62
CA TYR A 196 -3.55 0.67 -17.43
C TYR A 196 -2.08 0.34 -17.12
N LEU A 197 -1.68 0.36 -15.86
CA LEU A 197 -0.31 0.06 -15.44
C LEU A 197 0.10 -1.37 -15.80
N ALA A 198 -0.81 -2.33 -15.70
CA ALA A 198 -0.54 -3.71 -16.07
C ALA A 198 -0.29 -3.92 -17.57
N ASN A 199 -0.75 -2.99 -18.41
CA ASN A 199 -0.59 -3.06 -19.87
C ASN A 199 0.41 -2.04 -20.44
N ASN A 200 1.02 -1.20 -19.59
CA ASN A 200 1.97 -0.16 -19.99
C ASN A 200 3.29 -0.28 -19.21
N GLU A 201 4.10 -1.24 -19.61
CA GLU A 201 5.37 -1.56 -18.95
C GLU A 201 6.30 -0.34 -18.82
N LYS A 202 6.36 0.50 -19.85
CA LYS A 202 7.18 1.71 -19.82
C LYS A 202 6.80 2.65 -18.68
N ASP A 203 5.50 2.90 -18.50
CA ASP A 203 5.02 3.79 -17.45
C ASP A 203 5.20 3.16 -16.07
N LEU A 204 5.03 1.85 -15.97
CA LEU A 204 5.30 1.11 -14.73
C LEU A 204 6.80 1.18 -14.34
N MET A 205 7.71 1.08 -15.31
CA MET A 205 9.15 1.24 -15.05
C MET A 205 9.52 2.66 -14.62
N GLU A 206 8.96 3.69 -15.26
CA GLU A 206 9.18 5.08 -14.85
C GLU A 206 8.63 5.35 -13.45
N LEU A 207 7.50 4.74 -13.12
CA LEU A 207 6.93 4.80 -11.78
C LEU A 207 7.86 4.17 -10.74
N LYS A 208 8.42 2.97 -11.00
CA LYS A 208 9.41 2.33 -10.11
C LYS A 208 10.64 3.22 -9.89
N LYS A 209 11.14 3.89 -10.93
CA LYS A 209 12.25 4.86 -10.82
C LYS A 209 11.87 6.09 -9.97
N ARG A 210 10.64 6.59 -10.12
CA ARG A 210 10.14 7.71 -9.32
C ARG A 210 10.04 7.34 -7.84
N ILE A 211 9.52 6.16 -7.52
CA ILE A 211 9.45 5.64 -6.16
C ILE A 211 10.86 5.52 -5.54
N ALA A 212 11.82 4.98 -6.30
CA ALA A 212 13.21 4.89 -5.83
C ALA A 212 13.81 6.27 -5.49
N ARG A 213 13.52 7.29 -6.30
CA ARG A 213 13.92 8.68 -6.02
C ARG A 213 13.20 9.25 -4.81
N GLY A 214 11.87 9.05 -4.71
CA GLY A 214 11.05 9.50 -3.58
C GLY A 214 11.52 8.88 -2.27
N ARG A 215 11.82 7.58 -2.25
CA ARG A 215 12.38 6.88 -1.10
C ARG A 215 13.63 7.55 -0.53
N THR A 216 14.50 8.06 -1.38
CA THR A 216 15.76 8.70 -0.98
C THR A 216 15.57 10.17 -0.56
N ASN A 217 14.73 10.90 -1.30
CA ASN A 217 14.62 12.35 -1.18
C ASN A 217 13.59 12.81 -0.16
N SER A 218 12.47 12.07 -0.01
CA SER A 218 11.41 12.44 0.94
C SER A 218 11.82 12.27 2.39
N SER A 219 11.00 12.76 3.30
CA SER A 219 11.17 12.59 4.75
C SER A 219 10.63 11.25 5.25
N LEU A 220 9.89 10.48 4.45
CA LEU A 220 9.16 9.29 4.84
C LEU A 220 10.02 8.26 5.62
N PHE A 221 11.27 8.06 5.18
CA PHE A 221 12.20 7.12 5.81
C PHE A 221 13.34 7.82 6.57
N LYS A 222 13.13 9.06 7.01
CA LYS A 222 14.09 9.86 7.77
C LYS A 222 13.57 10.07 9.21
N PRO A 223 13.72 9.11 10.13
CA PRO A 223 13.16 9.19 11.47
C PRO A 223 13.63 10.42 12.25
N LYS A 224 14.86 10.91 12.01
CA LYS A 224 15.36 12.13 12.65
C LYS A 224 14.53 13.37 12.28
N THR A 225 14.06 13.47 11.03
CA THR A 225 13.19 14.57 10.59
C THR A 225 11.83 14.46 11.28
N PHE A 226 11.25 13.24 11.34
CA PHE A 226 10.00 13.00 12.04
C PHE A 226 10.09 13.40 13.53
N VAL A 227 11.13 12.93 14.22
CA VAL A 227 11.35 13.23 15.65
C VAL A 227 11.49 14.73 15.87
N LYS A 228 12.28 15.43 15.03
CA LYS A 228 12.43 16.87 15.13
C LYS A 228 11.09 17.60 14.99
N ASN A 229 10.30 17.25 13.98
CA ASN A 229 8.97 17.85 13.79
C ASN A 229 8.06 17.61 15.00
N LEU A 230 8.13 16.43 15.60
CA LEU A 230 7.36 16.09 16.80
C LEU A 230 7.83 16.89 18.03
N GLU A 231 9.14 17.05 18.23
CA GLU A 231 9.73 17.84 19.31
C GLU A 231 9.38 19.34 19.17
N ASP A 232 9.38 19.87 17.94
CA ASP A 232 8.98 21.24 17.64
C ASP A 232 7.49 21.47 18.00
N ILE A 233 6.62 20.52 17.69
CA ILE A 233 5.20 20.53 18.08
C ILE A 233 5.05 20.51 19.59
N TYR A 234 5.72 19.59 20.30
CA TYR A 234 5.63 19.53 21.76
C TYR A 234 6.13 20.82 22.43
N SER A 235 7.20 21.39 21.91
CA SER A 235 7.72 22.66 22.40
C SER A 235 6.71 23.80 22.24
N SER A 236 6.00 23.85 21.13
CA SER A 236 4.95 24.86 20.89
C SER A 236 3.77 24.72 21.85
N LEU A 237 3.37 23.49 22.18
CA LEU A 237 2.27 23.23 23.11
C LEU A 237 2.59 23.61 24.57
N LEU A 238 3.86 23.60 24.96
CA LEU A 238 4.30 23.98 26.29
C LEU A 238 4.38 25.50 26.47
N THR A 239 4.36 26.29 25.38
CA THR A 239 4.47 27.74 25.39
C THR A 239 3.11 28.43 25.23
N THR A 240 2.05 27.69 25.03
CA THR A 240 0.67 28.14 24.96
C THR A 240 -0.05 27.94 26.29
#